data_9d1b1e62c59bd76e98515da0965f0a8e
#
_entry.id   9d1b1e62c59bd76e98515da0965f0a8e
#
_cell.length_a   1.000
_cell.length_b   1.000
_cell.length_c   1.000
_cell.angle_alpha   90.00
_cell.angle_beta   90.00
_cell.angle_gamma   90.00
#
_symmetry.space_group_name_H-M   'P 1'
#
loop_
_entity.id
_entity.type
_entity.pdbx_description
1 polymer ?
#
loop_
_entity_poly.entity_id
_entity_poly.type
_entity_poly.pdbx_seq_one_letter_code
_entity_poly.pdbx_strand_id
1 'polypeptide(L)'
;MARKPRFAPGGLAYHVMNRTSSGITLFEDSPDFEAFERVLVEGLAREPGVRLCAYCLMPNHFHLVLWPKSDGQLSRFMQWLSMTHAARWHAHRHTGGRGHLGE
;
A
#
# COMPACT_ATOMS: atom_id res chain seq x y z
N MET A 1 -12.33 9.56 4.83
CA MET A 1 -12.81 9.40 6.19
C MET A 1 -11.67 9.45 7.17
N ALA A 2 -11.82 10.26 8.15
CA ALA A 2 -10.80 10.35 9.18
C ALA A 2 -10.79 9.09 10.01
N ARG A 3 -9.64 8.60 10.28
CA ARG A 3 -9.46 7.39 11.06
C ARG A 3 -8.53 7.69 12.22
N LYS A 4 -8.84 7.12 13.37
CA LYS A 4 -7.95 7.27 14.48
C LYS A 4 -6.59 6.72 14.15
N PRO A 5 -5.52 7.34 14.64
CA PRO A 5 -4.20 6.76 14.48
C PRO A 5 -4.20 5.34 15.01
N ARG A 6 -3.65 4.46 14.24
CA ARG A 6 -3.60 3.06 14.63
C ARG A 6 -2.42 2.83 15.54
N PHE A 7 -2.69 2.20 16.66
CA PHE A 7 -1.64 1.75 17.53
C PHE A 7 -1.23 0.36 17.10
N ALA A 8 0.01 0.22 16.66
CA ALA A 8 0.51 -1.05 16.16
C ALA A 8 1.86 -1.33 16.80
N PRO A 9 1.85 -2.02 17.95
CA PRO A 9 3.10 -2.38 18.61
C PRO A 9 3.99 -3.23 17.73
N GLY A 10 5.29 -3.07 17.89
CA GLY A 10 6.25 -3.91 17.19
C GLY A 10 6.20 -5.34 17.70
N GLY A 11 6.76 -6.25 16.91
CA GLY A 11 6.88 -7.64 17.31
C GLY A 11 5.66 -8.49 17.04
N LEU A 12 4.66 -7.95 16.34
CA LEU A 12 3.47 -8.70 15.98
C LEU A 12 3.26 -8.62 14.47
N ALA A 13 2.60 -9.63 13.92
CA ALA A 13 2.24 -9.61 12.50
C ALA A 13 0.87 -8.98 12.34
N TYR A 14 0.73 -8.16 11.31
CA TYR A 14 -0.52 -7.46 11.03
C TYR A 14 -0.97 -7.75 9.62
N HIS A 15 -2.26 -8.03 9.48
CA HIS A 15 -2.89 -8.13 8.16
C HIS A 15 -3.47 -6.75 7.82
N VAL A 16 -2.99 -6.19 6.73
CA VAL A 16 -3.43 -4.88 6.24
C VAL A 16 -4.12 -5.08 4.91
N MET A 17 -5.30 -4.51 4.78
CA MET A 17 -6.04 -4.56 3.53
C MET A 17 -6.42 -3.15 3.13
N ASN A 18 -6.27 -2.84 1.84
CA ASN A 18 -6.64 -1.55 1.31
C ASN A 18 -7.44 -1.77 0.04
N ARG A 19 -8.55 -1.05 -0.07
CA ARG A 19 -9.47 -1.21 -1.18
C ARG A 19 -9.72 0.14 -1.84
N THR A 20 -9.83 0.13 -3.16
CA THR A 20 -10.14 1.35 -3.90
C THR A 20 -11.61 1.70 -3.77
N SER A 21 -11.93 2.93 -4.18
CA SER A 21 -13.31 3.35 -4.29
C SER A 21 -14.04 2.54 -5.35
N SER A 22 -15.35 2.50 -5.24
CA SER A 22 -16.18 1.77 -6.19
C SER A 22 -15.89 2.22 -7.63
N GLY A 23 -15.76 1.26 -8.51
CA GLY A 23 -15.58 1.54 -9.92
C GLY A 23 -14.15 1.79 -10.35
N ILE A 24 -13.21 1.77 -9.42
CA ILE A 24 -11.80 1.99 -9.76
C ILE A 24 -11.07 0.67 -9.74
N THR A 25 -10.42 0.35 -10.85
CA THR A 25 -9.57 -0.83 -10.93
C THR A 25 -8.14 -0.39 -10.63
N LEU A 26 -7.59 -0.94 -9.57
CA LEU A 26 -6.25 -0.57 -9.10
C LEU A 26 -5.17 -1.19 -9.97
N PHE A 27 -5.33 -2.45 -10.32
CA PHE A 27 -4.38 -3.18 -11.14
C PHE A 27 -5.10 -3.75 -12.34
N GLU A 28 -4.74 -3.31 -13.54
CA GLU A 28 -5.40 -3.76 -14.77
C GLU A 28 -4.62 -4.85 -15.47
N ASP A 29 -3.29 -4.79 -15.38
CA ASP A 29 -2.46 -5.73 -16.11
C ASP A 29 -1.14 -5.91 -15.37
N SER A 30 -0.28 -6.75 -15.95
CA SER A 30 0.99 -7.08 -15.31
C SER A 30 1.83 -5.86 -14.95
N PRO A 31 1.98 -4.86 -15.82
CA PRO A 31 2.75 -3.67 -15.43
C PRO A 31 2.24 -2.98 -14.18
N ASP A 32 0.92 -2.97 -13.97
CA ASP A 32 0.36 -2.36 -12.76
C ASP A 32 0.76 -3.13 -11.51
N PHE A 33 0.68 -4.45 -11.57
CA PHE A 33 1.10 -5.29 -10.44
C PHE A 33 2.58 -5.10 -10.16
N GLU A 34 3.39 -5.07 -11.21
CA GLU A 34 4.83 -4.91 -11.05
C GLU A 34 5.18 -3.55 -10.48
N ALA A 35 4.45 -2.51 -10.89
CA ALA A 35 4.68 -1.17 -10.34
C ALA A 35 4.43 -1.15 -8.84
N PHE A 36 3.37 -1.81 -8.39
CA PHE A 36 3.09 -1.87 -6.97
C PHE A 36 4.18 -2.64 -6.23
N GLU A 37 4.63 -3.74 -6.82
CA GLU A 37 5.70 -4.53 -6.20
C GLU A 37 6.99 -3.72 -6.06
N ARG A 38 7.29 -2.86 -7.03
CA ARG A 38 8.44 -1.97 -6.91
C ARG A 38 8.29 -1.02 -5.74
N VAL A 39 7.08 -0.49 -5.54
CA VAL A 39 6.83 0.40 -4.40
C VAL A 39 7.00 -0.37 -3.09
N LEU A 40 6.53 -1.61 -3.05
CA LEU A 40 6.74 -2.45 -1.86
C LEU A 40 8.22 -2.60 -1.55
N VAL A 41 9.02 -2.91 -2.56
CA VAL A 41 10.46 -3.09 -2.36
C VAL A 41 11.11 -1.80 -1.85
N GLU A 42 10.73 -0.66 -2.44
CA GLU A 42 11.27 0.61 -1.99
C GLU A 42 10.85 0.92 -0.56
N GLY A 43 9.59 0.62 -0.22
CA GLY A 43 9.12 0.86 1.14
C GLY A 43 9.86 0.01 2.16
N LEU A 44 10.12 -1.23 1.83
CA LEU A 44 10.85 -2.11 2.72
C LEU A 44 12.30 -1.64 2.91
N ALA A 45 12.89 -1.06 1.88
CA ALA A 45 14.22 -0.49 2.00
C ALA A 45 14.23 0.75 2.88
N ARG A 46 13.15 1.54 2.85
CA ARG A 46 13.04 2.74 3.67
C ARG A 46 12.77 2.43 5.14
N GLU A 47 12.08 1.32 5.41
CA GLU A 47 11.77 0.90 6.78
C GLU A 47 12.27 -0.51 6.98
N PRO A 48 13.58 -0.66 7.17
CA PRO A 48 14.16 -2.01 7.23
C PRO A 48 13.69 -2.83 8.42
N GLY A 49 13.08 -2.19 9.41
CA GLY A 49 12.48 -2.92 10.52
C GLY A 49 11.15 -3.58 10.20
N VAL A 50 10.59 -3.32 9.04
CA VAL A 50 9.32 -3.93 8.62
C VAL A 50 9.63 -5.12 7.72
N ARG A 51 9.03 -6.27 8.03
CA ARG A 51 9.18 -7.46 7.20
C ARG A 51 7.86 -7.75 6.51
N LEU A 52 7.93 -8.01 5.21
CA LEU A 52 6.76 -8.44 4.43
C LEU A 52 6.71 -9.96 4.49
N CYS A 53 5.65 -10.49 5.12
CA CYS A 53 5.50 -11.92 5.28
C CYS A 53 4.74 -12.55 4.13
N ALA A 54 3.76 -11.83 3.60
CA ALA A 54 2.95 -12.34 2.49
C ALA A 54 2.17 -11.17 1.89
N TYR A 55 1.73 -11.33 0.65
CA TYR A 55 0.85 -10.34 0.05
C TYR A 55 0.00 -10.99 -1.03
N CYS A 56 -1.11 -10.33 -1.33
CA CYS A 56 -2.02 -10.77 -2.38
C CYS A 56 -2.58 -9.52 -3.05
N LEU A 57 -2.42 -9.42 -4.36
CA LEU A 57 -2.87 -8.25 -5.12
C LEU A 57 -4.08 -8.65 -5.95
N MET A 58 -5.18 -7.96 -5.71
CA MET A 58 -6.44 -8.18 -6.42
C MET A 58 -6.75 -6.93 -7.25
N PRO A 59 -7.57 -7.04 -8.29
CA PRO A 59 -7.78 -5.89 -9.18
C PRO A 59 -8.18 -4.59 -8.47
N ASN A 60 -8.92 -4.64 -7.39
CA ASN A 60 -9.40 -3.44 -6.72
C ASN A 60 -9.00 -3.35 -5.26
N HIS A 61 -8.10 -4.21 -4.80
CA HIS A 61 -7.63 -4.13 -3.42
C HIS A 61 -6.39 -5.00 -3.26
N PHE A 62 -5.73 -4.85 -2.11
CA PHE A 62 -4.58 -5.70 -1.83
C PHE A 62 -4.55 -6.05 -0.35
N HIS A 63 -3.88 -7.14 -0.04
CA HIS A 63 -3.66 -7.62 1.31
C HIS A 63 -2.17 -7.74 1.53
N LEU A 64 -1.71 -7.27 2.67
CA LEU A 64 -0.31 -7.41 3.07
C LEU A 64 -0.28 -7.98 4.47
N VAL A 65 0.65 -8.89 4.72
CA VAL A 65 0.95 -9.33 6.08
C VAL A 65 2.32 -8.79 6.41
N LEU A 66 2.37 -7.89 7.38
CA LEU A 66 3.57 -7.14 7.72
C LEU A 66 3.93 -7.38 9.19
N TRP A 67 5.22 -7.45 9.45
CA TRP A 67 5.74 -7.63 10.80
C TRP A 67 6.70 -6.48 11.09
N PRO A 68 6.24 -5.46 11.85
CA PRO A 68 7.12 -4.36 12.24
C PRO A 68 7.92 -4.74 13.47
N LYS A 69 9.19 -4.35 13.48
CA LYS A 69 10.05 -4.65 14.62
C LYS A 69 9.75 -3.72 15.81
N SER A 70 9.43 -2.48 15.52
CA SER A 70 9.24 -1.45 16.54
C SER A 70 7.91 -0.75 16.37
N ASP A 71 7.46 -0.12 17.46
CA ASP A 71 6.22 0.65 17.44
C ASP A 71 6.32 1.77 16.42
N GLY A 72 5.23 2.04 15.72
CA GLY A 72 5.16 3.14 14.76
C GLY A 72 5.66 2.82 13.37
N GLN A 73 6.41 1.75 13.20
CA GLN A 73 6.97 1.43 11.89
C GLN A 73 5.89 1.04 10.90
N LEU A 74 4.86 0.31 11.34
CA LEU A 74 3.79 -0.08 10.45
C LEU A 74 3.07 1.13 9.89
N SER A 75 2.77 2.10 10.73
CA SER A 75 2.09 3.32 10.28
C SER A 75 2.93 4.10 9.29
N ARG A 76 4.23 4.26 9.57
CA ARG A 76 5.12 4.98 8.66
C ARG A 76 5.22 4.26 7.33
N PHE A 77 5.36 2.94 7.37
CA PHE A 77 5.47 2.15 6.15
C PHE A 77 4.21 2.28 5.30
N MET A 78 3.05 2.10 5.93
CA MET A 78 1.79 2.14 5.19
C MET A 78 1.48 3.54 4.67
N GLN A 79 1.82 4.57 5.43
CA GLN A 79 1.61 5.93 4.95
C GLN A 79 2.46 6.20 3.72
N TRP A 80 3.74 5.87 3.78
CA TRP A 80 4.62 6.08 2.65
C TRP A 80 4.19 5.26 1.44
N LEU A 81 3.87 3.98 1.67
CA LEU A 81 3.45 3.08 0.60
C LEU A 81 2.20 3.61 -0.11
N SER A 82 1.19 3.96 0.66
CA SER A 82 -0.09 4.39 0.09
C SER A 82 0.06 5.70 -0.67
N MET A 83 0.78 6.65 -0.10
CA MET A 83 0.97 7.95 -0.75
C MET A 83 1.80 7.82 -2.02
N THR A 84 2.86 7.03 -1.96
CA THR A 84 3.75 6.87 -3.10
C THR A 84 3.06 6.12 -4.23
N HIS A 85 2.35 5.05 -3.89
CA HIS A 85 1.64 4.30 -4.91
C HIS A 85 0.55 5.15 -5.54
N ALA A 86 -0.21 5.88 -4.73
CA ALA A 86 -1.26 6.74 -5.28
C ALA A 86 -0.69 7.79 -6.21
N ALA A 87 0.41 8.43 -5.84
CA ALA A 87 1.03 9.44 -6.68
C ALA A 87 1.49 8.86 -8.01
N ARG A 88 2.13 7.70 -7.98
CA ARG A 88 2.60 7.06 -9.21
C ARG A 88 1.44 6.56 -10.06
N TRP A 89 0.40 6.04 -9.43
CA TRP A 89 -0.77 5.57 -10.13
C TRP A 89 -1.45 6.70 -10.86
N HIS A 90 -1.63 7.85 -10.20
CA HIS A 90 -2.25 9.01 -10.83
C HIS A 90 -1.37 9.56 -11.96
N ALA A 91 -0.07 9.63 -11.75
CA ALA A 91 0.84 10.11 -12.77
C ALA A 91 0.77 9.24 -14.02
N HIS A 92 0.69 7.93 -13.83
CA HIS A 92 0.61 7.00 -14.96
C HIS A 92 -0.71 7.13 -15.71
N ARG A 93 -1.79 7.50 -15.02
CA ARG A 93 -3.11 7.60 -15.60
C ARG A 93 -3.62 9.02 -15.75
N HIS A 94 -2.74 10.00 -15.61
CA HIS A 94 -3.18 11.39 -15.56
C HIS A 94 -3.92 11.80 -16.83
N THR A 95 -3.50 11.28 -17.98
CA THR A 95 -4.13 11.65 -19.24
C THR A 95 -5.55 11.13 -19.33
N GLY A 96 -5.85 10.06 -18.62
CA GLY A 96 -7.18 9.51 -18.63
C GLY A 96 -8.18 10.32 -17.86
N GLY A 97 -7.70 11.12 -16.94
CA GLY A 97 -8.56 11.97 -16.12
C GLY A 97 -9.62 11.22 -15.38
N ARG A 98 -9.39 9.96 -15.06
CA ARG A 98 -10.45 9.20 -14.45
C ARG A 98 -10.12 8.88 -13.03
N GLY A 99 -11.14 8.88 -12.24
CA GLY A 99 -11.12 8.42 -10.91
C GLY A 99 -9.94 8.84 -10.07
N HIS A 100 -10.02 8.56 -8.82
CA HIS A 100 -8.92 8.75 -7.89
C HIS A 100 -8.80 7.51 -7.07
N LEU A 101 -7.56 7.18 -6.66
CA LEU A 101 -7.38 6.16 -5.65
C LEU A 101 -8.02 6.65 -4.37
N GLY A 102 -8.67 5.75 -3.67
CA GLY A 102 -9.25 6.09 -2.41
C GLY A 102 -8.16 6.53 -1.45
N GLU A 103 -8.44 7.52 -0.68
CA GLU A 103 -7.45 7.96 0.25
C GLU A 103 -7.92 7.93 1.61
#